data_58f3d2f298bf1cc8bc7fe3e8b083a806
#
_entry.id   58f3d2f298bf1cc8bc7fe3e8b083a806
#
_cell.length_a   1.000
_cell.length_b   1.000
_cell.length_c   1.000
_cell.angle_alpha   90.00
_cell.angle_beta   90.00
_cell.angle_gamma   90.00
#
_symmetry.space_group_name_H-M   'P 1'
#
loop_
_entity.id
_entity.type
_entity.pdbx_description
1 polymer ?
#
loop_
_entity_poly.entity_id
_entity_poly.type
_entity_poly.pdbx_seq_one_letter_code
_entity_poly.pdbx_strand_id
1 'polypeptide(L)'
;MSEDRELEEIKRWMLEEMMVKQSSPSILQGGVVNVLTDANFDKAVAGAILPLLVDFWADWCMPCKMMAPVVEALARDYAGRAYFAKINTDQNRATATRFRVMSIPNFILFKSGRQTDQILGAVGRQGLEAFIRGHLPGA
;
A
#
# COMPACT_ATOMS: atom_id res chain seq x y z
N MET A 1 37.41 30.02 2.85
CA MET A 1 36.93 29.85 1.46
C MET A 1 36.69 28.42 1.10
N SER A 2 37.59 27.49 1.42
CA SER A 2 37.37 26.05 1.16
C SER A 2 36.25 25.46 2.05
N GLU A 3 36.08 25.94 3.25
CA GLU A 3 35.04 25.45 4.18
C GLU A 3 33.62 25.75 3.70
N ASP A 4 33.41 26.96 3.15
CA ASP A 4 32.09 27.34 2.61
C ASP A 4 31.73 26.53 1.37
N ARG A 5 32.71 26.24 0.54
CA ARG A 5 32.52 25.43 -0.67
C ARG A 5 32.19 23.98 -0.30
N GLU A 6 32.90 23.41 0.66
CA GLU A 6 32.64 22.05 1.14
C GLU A 6 31.25 21.94 1.76
N LEU A 7 30.86 22.95 2.54
CA LEU A 7 29.54 22.97 3.17
C LEU A 7 28.44 23.07 2.12
N GLU A 8 28.62 23.86 1.07
CA GLU A 8 27.67 23.98 -0.02
C GLU A 8 27.55 22.69 -0.82
N GLU A 9 28.65 21.98 -1.05
CA GLU A 9 28.66 20.70 -1.73
C GLU A 9 27.91 19.64 -0.91
N ILE A 10 28.12 19.59 0.40
CA ILE A 10 27.43 18.67 1.31
C ILE A 10 25.94 18.98 1.32
N LYS A 11 25.55 20.25 1.44
CA LYS A 11 24.14 20.65 1.39
C LYS A 11 23.48 20.26 0.08
N ARG A 12 24.18 20.45 -1.04
CA ARG A 12 23.69 20.08 -2.36
C ARG A 12 23.50 18.57 -2.47
N TRP A 13 24.49 17.80 -2.00
CA TRP A 13 24.42 16.35 -1.99
C TRP A 13 23.25 15.84 -1.16
N MET A 14 23.08 16.39 0.04
CA MET A 14 21.96 16.01 0.91
C MET A 14 20.61 16.37 0.29
N LEU A 15 20.53 17.52 -0.37
CA LEU A 15 19.31 17.96 -1.04
C LEU A 15 18.97 17.04 -2.21
N GLU A 16 19.97 16.69 -3.02
CA GLU A 16 19.79 15.77 -4.14
C GLU A 16 19.36 14.38 -3.66
N GLU A 17 19.93 13.89 -2.58
CA GLU A 17 19.57 12.61 -2.00
C GLU A 17 18.14 12.63 -1.47
N MET A 18 17.74 13.71 -0.80
CA MET A 18 16.37 13.89 -0.34
C MET A 18 15.40 14.00 -1.51
N MET A 19 15.75 14.71 -2.56
CA MET A 19 14.94 14.84 -3.76
C MET A 19 14.79 13.50 -4.49
N VAL A 20 15.87 12.71 -4.57
CA VAL A 20 15.83 11.37 -5.17
C VAL A 20 14.91 10.46 -4.36
N LYS A 21 14.95 10.52 -3.05
CA LYS A 21 14.04 9.75 -2.18
C LYS A 21 12.59 10.19 -2.34
N GLN A 22 12.36 11.50 -2.48
CA GLN A 22 11.03 12.05 -2.67
C GLN A 22 10.52 11.88 -4.10
N SER A 23 11.42 11.91 -5.08
CA SER A 23 11.08 11.74 -6.48
C SER A 23 11.15 10.29 -6.94
N SER A 24 11.60 9.38 -6.07
CA SER A 24 11.53 7.95 -6.34
C SER A 24 10.05 7.66 -6.62
N PRO A 25 9.66 7.39 -7.89
CA PRO A 25 8.26 7.29 -8.20
C PRO A 25 7.66 6.14 -7.38
N SER A 26 6.73 6.49 -6.51
CA SER A 26 5.88 5.48 -5.92
C SER A 26 5.25 4.73 -7.07
N ILE A 27 5.36 3.41 -7.09
CA ILE A 27 4.67 2.60 -8.08
C ILE A 27 3.16 2.58 -7.82
N LEU A 28 2.74 3.14 -6.69
CA LEU A 28 1.34 3.21 -6.30
C LEU A 28 0.69 4.47 -6.85
N GLN A 29 -0.50 4.31 -7.42
CA GLN A 29 -1.32 5.40 -7.90
C GLN A 29 -2.52 5.59 -6.99
N GLY A 30 -2.87 6.84 -6.71
CA GLY A 30 -4.09 7.16 -5.97
C GLY A 30 -5.32 6.99 -6.84
N GLY A 31 -6.45 6.67 -6.20
CA GLY A 31 -7.74 6.60 -6.87
C GLY A 31 -8.02 5.30 -7.62
N VAL A 32 -7.07 4.38 -7.66
CA VAL A 32 -7.22 3.09 -8.34
C VAL A 32 -6.71 1.97 -7.46
N VAL A 33 -7.12 0.73 -7.75
CA VAL A 33 -6.58 -0.46 -7.08
C VAL A 33 -5.35 -0.91 -7.86
N ASN A 34 -4.19 -0.80 -7.23
CA ASN A 34 -2.91 -1.16 -7.83
C ASN A 34 -2.71 -2.67 -7.79
N VAL A 35 -2.18 -3.26 -8.86
CA VAL A 35 -1.90 -4.70 -8.90
C VAL A 35 -0.48 -4.94 -8.44
N LEU A 36 -0.33 -5.71 -7.36
CA LEU A 36 0.98 -6.08 -6.82
C LEU A 36 1.32 -7.52 -7.16
N THR A 37 2.62 -7.78 -7.18
CA THR A 37 3.20 -9.11 -7.41
C THR A 37 4.30 -9.35 -6.39
N ASP A 38 4.79 -10.59 -6.31
CA ASP A 38 5.96 -10.91 -5.48
C ASP A 38 7.15 -10.01 -5.81
N ALA A 39 7.30 -9.66 -7.10
CA ALA A 39 8.42 -8.85 -7.57
C ALA A 39 8.38 -7.39 -7.13
N ASN A 40 7.17 -6.79 -7.04
CA ASN A 40 7.04 -5.36 -6.76
C ASN A 40 6.51 -5.05 -5.36
N PHE A 41 6.13 -6.04 -4.58
CA PHE A 41 5.47 -5.86 -3.29
C PHE A 41 6.29 -5.02 -2.32
N ASP A 42 7.54 -5.39 -2.09
CA ASP A 42 8.39 -4.67 -1.13
C ASP A 42 8.63 -3.22 -1.56
N LYS A 43 8.80 -2.99 -2.85
CA LYS A 43 9.00 -1.65 -3.39
C LYS A 43 7.74 -0.79 -3.20
N ALA A 44 6.58 -1.37 -3.43
CA ALA A 44 5.30 -0.68 -3.23
C ALA A 44 5.10 -0.28 -1.77
N VAL A 45 5.30 -1.22 -0.86
CA VAL A 45 5.10 -1.00 0.57
C VAL A 45 6.11 0.03 1.10
N ALA A 46 7.38 -0.10 0.72
CA ALA A 46 8.42 0.83 1.14
C ALA A 46 8.21 2.24 0.60
N GLY A 47 7.66 2.37 -0.61
CA GLY A 47 7.43 3.66 -1.24
C GLY A 47 6.11 4.34 -0.88
N ALA A 48 5.25 3.69 -0.11
CA ALA A 48 3.93 4.23 0.22
C ALA A 48 4.06 5.32 1.29
N ILE A 49 3.75 6.56 0.91
CA ILE A 49 3.75 7.71 1.82
C ILE A 49 2.43 7.85 2.58
N LEU A 50 1.41 7.12 2.15
CA LEU A 50 0.09 7.06 2.78
C LEU A 50 -0.18 5.64 3.25
N PRO A 51 -1.14 5.42 4.15
CA PRO A 51 -1.56 4.05 4.47
C PRO A 51 -1.92 3.27 3.20
N LEU A 52 -1.50 2.03 3.15
CA LEU A 52 -1.74 1.14 2.00
C LEU A 52 -2.55 -0.07 2.43
N LEU A 53 -3.72 -0.24 1.84
CA LEU A 53 -4.54 -1.43 2.02
C LEU A 53 -4.26 -2.41 0.90
N VAL A 54 -3.89 -3.65 1.24
CA VAL A 54 -3.64 -4.72 0.26
C VAL A 54 -4.70 -5.79 0.40
N ASP A 55 -5.43 -6.06 -0.68
CA ASP A 55 -6.44 -7.10 -0.80
C ASP A 55 -5.79 -8.39 -1.32
N PHE A 56 -5.69 -9.39 -0.47
CA PHE A 56 -5.22 -10.73 -0.85
C PHE A 56 -6.43 -11.53 -1.36
N TRP A 57 -6.39 -11.92 -2.63
CA TRP A 57 -7.52 -12.52 -3.32
C TRP A 57 -7.08 -13.65 -4.25
N ALA A 58 -8.04 -14.39 -4.80
CA ALA A 58 -7.81 -15.40 -5.83
C ALA A 58 -9.02 -15.48 -6.78
N ASP A 59 -8.78 -15.95 -7.99
CA ASP A 59 -9.82 -16.01 -9.04
C ASP A 59 -10.99 -16.92 -8.67
N TRP A 60 -10.74 -17.98 -7.90
CA TRP A 60 -11.77 -18.93 -7.48
C TRP A 60 -12.58 -18.47 -6.28
N CYS A 61 -12.21 -17.36 -5.68
CA CYS A 61 -12.79 -16.89 -4.42
C CYS A 61 -13.98 -15.95 -4.70
N MET A 62 -15.21 -16.47 -4.54
CA MET A 62 -16.41 -15.66 -4.76
C MET A 62 -16.54 -14.49 -3.79
N PRO A 63 -16.29 -14.67 -2.47
CA PRO A 63 -16.32 -13.53 -1.54
C PRO A 63 -15.31 -12.44 -1.92
N CYS A 64 -14.16 -12.82 -2.46
CA CYS A 64 -13.16 -11.86 -2.96
C CYS A 64 -13.73 -11.03 -4.11
N LYS A 65 -14.43 -11.69 -5.04
CA LYS A 65 -15.04 -11.02 -6.18
C LYS A 65 -16.18 -10.09 -5.77
N MET A 66 -16.90 -10.43 -4.72
CA MET A 66 -17.94 -9.58 -4.16
C MET A 66 -17.34 -8.30 -3.55
N MET A 67 -16.15 -8.40 -2.99
CA MET A 67 -15.47 -7.24 -2.39
C MET A 67 -14.74 -6.37 -3.41
N ALA A 68 -14.45 -6.88 -4.61
CA ALA A 68 -13.69 -6.14 -5.61
C ALA A 68 -14.29 -4.75 -5.94
N PRO A 69 -15.59 -4.62 -6.23
CA PRO A 69 -16.17 -3.29 -6.49
C PRO A 69 -16.15 -2.39 -5.25
N VAL A 70 -16.22 -2.96 -4.05
CA VAL A 70 -16.09 -2.19 -2.80
C VAL A 70 -14.71 -1.59 -2.68
N VAL A 71 -13.68 -2.39 -2.92
CA VAL A 71 -12.29 -1.92 -2.87
C VAL A 71 -12.04 -0.83 -3.92
N GLU A 72 -12.57 -1.03 -5.13
CA GLU A 72 -12.45 -0.03 -6.20
C GLU A 72 -13.12 1.29 -5.85
N ALA A 73 -14.31 1.24 -5.26
CA ALA A 73 -15.05 2.44 -4.85
C ALA A 73 -14.31 3.18 -3.74
N LEU A 74 -13.80 2.44 -2.74
CA LEU A 74 -13.02 3.05 -1.65
C LEU A 74 -11.72 3.66 -2.16
N ALA A 75 -11.08 3.02 -3.13
CA ALA A 75 -9.86 3.57 -3.74
C ALA A 75 -10.12 4.95 -4.36
N ARG A 76 -11.26 5.12 -5.03
CA ARG A 76 -11.67 6.41 -5.58
C ARG A 76 -12.00 7.42 -4.49
N ASP A 77 -12.77 6.99 -3.50
CA ASP A 77 -13.26 7.89 -2.46
C ASP A 77 -12.16 8.38 -1.52
N TYR A 78 -11.12 7.57 -1.32
CA TYR A 78 -9.99 7.89 -0.44
C TYR A 78 -8.72 8.28 -1.20
N ALA A 79 -8.83 8.64 -2.47
CA ALA A 79 -7.70 9.15 -3.26
C ALA A 79 -7.02 10.31 -2.52
N GLY A 80 -5.70 10.24 -2.38
CA GLY A 80 -4.93 11.25 -1.64
C GLY A 80 -4.87 11.03 -0.13
N ARG A 81 -5.63 10.06 0.40
CA ARG A 81 -5.64 9.74 1.85
C ARG A 81 -5.13 8.34 2.14
N ALA A 82 -5.31 7.42 1.21
CA ALA A 82 -4.83 6.04 1.32
C ALA A 82 -4.59 5.47 -0.06
N TYR A 83 -3.70 4.49 -0.14
CA TYR A 83 -3.50 3.69 -1.35
C TYR A 83 -4.21 2.35 -1.21
N PHE A 84 -4.65 1.82 -2.33
CA PHE A 84 -5.33 0.52 -2.41
C PHE A 84 -4.61 -0.35 -3.42
N ALA A 85 -4.42 -1.61 -3.08
CA ALA A 85 -3.76 -2.58 -3.95
C ALA A 85 -4.38 -3.93 -3.78
N LYS A 86 -4.13 -4.82 -4.74
CA LYS A 86 -4.54 -6.21 -4.67
C LYS A 86 -3.40 -7.12 -5.13
N ILE A 87 -3.34 -8.30 -4.55
CA ILE A 87 -2.36 -9.31 -4.92
C ILE A 87 -3.02 -10.68 -4.98
N ASN A 88 -2.86 -11.36 -6.11
CA ASN A 88 -3.41 -12.71 -6.32
C ASN A 88 -2.53 -13.72 -5.58
N THR A 89 -3.09 -14.41 -4.60
CA THR A 89 -2.33 -15.32 -3.75
C THR A 89 -1.81 -16.55 -4.49
N ASP A 90 -2.54 -17.04 -5.49
CA ASP A 90 -2.12 -18.20 -6.26
C ASP A 90 -0.94 -17.89 -7.18
N GLN A 91 -0.89 -16.70 -7.71
CA GLN A 91 0.19 -16.24 -8.58
C GLN A 91 1.37 -15.65 -7.82
N ASN A 92 1.20 -15.36 -6.54
CA ASN A 92 2.19 -14.65 -5.71
C ASN A 92 2.28 -15.30 -4.34
N ARG A 93 2.67 -16.58 -4.34
CA ARG A 93 2.69 -17.41 -3.13
C ARG A 93 3.71 -16.95 -2.10
N ALA A 94 4.83 -16.37 -2.53
CA ALA A 94 5.88 -15.92 -1.62
C ALA A 94 5.34 -14.85 -0.68
N THR A 95 4.65 -13.85 -1.22
CA THR A 95 4.06 -12.77 -0.40
C THR A 95 2.94 -13.31 0.49
N ALA A 96 2.05 -14.15 -0.04
CA ALA A 96 0.97 -14.74 0.74
C ALA A 96 1.51 -15.55 1.92
N THR A 97 2.53 -16.34 1.70
CA THR A 97 3.18 -17.14 2.75
C THR A 97 3.85 -16.27 3.79
N ARG A 98 4.56 -15.23 3.35
CA ARG A 98 5.26 -14.29 4.22
C ARG A 98 4.32 -13.64 5.25
N PHE A 99 3.12 -13.28 4.83
CA PHE A 99 2.13 -12.65 5.72
C PHE A 99 1.13 -13.64 6.28
N ARG A 100 1.38 -14.95 6.11
CA ARG A 100 0.56 -16.03 6.67
C ARG A 100 -0.92 -15.90 6.28
N VAL A 101 -1.15 -15.62 5.00
CA VAL A 101 -2.50 -15.50 4.47
C VAL A 101 -3.06 -16.91 4.30
N MET A 102 -3.92 -17.32 5.23
CA MET A 102 -4.52 -18.66 5.27
C MET A 102 -5.95 -18.66 4.75
N SER A 103 -6.62 -17.54 4.81
CA SER A 103 -7.98 -17.38 4.30
C SER A 103 -8.11 -16.07 3.54
N ILE A 104 -8.98 -16.03 2.55
CA ILE A 104 -9.22 -14.87 1.67
C ILE A 104 -10.72 -14.61 1.55
N PRO A 105 -11.15 -13.36 1.31
CA PRO A 105 -10.31 -12.17 1.20
C PRO A 105 -9.66 -11.80 2.54
N ASN A 106 -8.42 -11.35 2.46
CA ASN A 106 -7.68 -10.87 3.62
C ASN A 106 -7.14 -9.49 3.27
N PHE A 107 -7.53 -8.49 4.06
CA PHE A 107 -7.12 -7.10 3.85
C PHE A 107 -6.08 -6.75 4.89
N ILE A 108 -4.86 -6.46 4.45
CA ILE A 108 -3.77 -6.09 5.34
C ILE A 108 -3.44 -4.63 5.11
N LEU A 109 -3.35 -3.86 6.19
CA LEU A 109 -3.01 -2.46 6.16
C LEU A 109 -1.55 -2.26 6.54
N PHE A 110 -0.84 -1.50 5.70
CA PHE A 110 0.57 -1.16 5.90
C PHE A 110 0.70 0.33 6.13
N LYS A 111 1.49 0.69 7.13
CA LYS A 111 1.87 2.08 7.41
C LYS A 111 3.37 2.14 7.58
N SER A 112 4.01 3.11 6.92
CA SER A 112 5.45 3.31 7.05
C SER A 112 6.25 2.04 6.82
N GLY A 113 5.85 1.26 5.83
CA GLY A 113 6.52 0.02 5.44
C GLY A 113 6.23 -1.18 6.32
N ARG A 114 5.30 -1.08 7.27
CA ARG A 114 5.02 -2.16 8.23
C ARG A 114 3.56 -2.59 8.21
N GLN A 115 3.35 -3.89 8.37
CA GLN A 115 2.02 -4.43 8.61
C GLN A 115 1.51 -3.88 9.95
N THR A 116 0.38 -3.18 9.88
CA THR A 116 -0.18 -2.48 11.04
C THR A 116 -1.42 -3.18 11.56
N ASP A 117 -2.28 -3.67 10.66
CA ASP A 117 -3.55 -4.28 11.02
C ASP A 117 -4.05 -5.16 9.88
N GLN A 118 -5.04 -6.01 10.16
CA GLN A 118 -5.67 -6.84 9.13
C GLN A 118 -7.13 -7.09 9.47
N ILE A 119 -7.93 -7.33 8.45
CA ILE A 119 -9.32 -7.74 8.59
C ILE A 119 -9.62 -8.84 7.56
N LEU A 120 -10.33 -9.86 7.99
CA LEU A 120 -10.59 -11.05 7.18
C LEU A 120 -12.05 -11.11 6.74
N GLY A 121 -12.26 -11.59 5.53
CA GLY A 121 -13.59 -11.95 5.04
C GLY A 121 -14.30 -10.82 4.28
N ALA A 122 -15.45 -11.16 3.74
CA ALA A 122 -16.28 -10.25 2.95
C ALA A 122 -17.12 -9.36 3.89
N VAL A 123 -16.44 -8.40 4.51
CA VAL A 123 -17.04 -7.53 5.54
C VAL A 123 -17.94 -6.42 4.97
N GLY A 124 -18.01 -6.30 3.65
CA GLY A 124 -18.76 -5.26 2.97
C GLY A 124 -18.09 -3.89 3.04
N ARG A 125 -18.72 -2.91 2.37
CA ARG A 125 -18.17 -1.55 2.35
C ARG A 125 -18.11 -0.95 3.75
N GLN A 126 -19.18 -1.08 4.52
CA GLN A 126 -19.24 -0.49 5.86
C GLN A 126 -18.13 -1.02 6.76
N GLY A 127 -17.92 -2.33 6.75
CA GLY A 127 -16.88 -2.95 7.56
C GLY A 127 -15.47 -2.56 7.14
N LEU A 128 -15.21 -2.56 5.82
CA LEU A 128 -13.89 -2.23 5.30
C LEU A 128 -13.59 -0.74 5.47
N GLU A 129 -14.57 0.10 5.23
CA GLU A 129 -14.42 1.55 5.40
C GLU A 129 -14.15 1.92 6.85
N ALA A 130 -14.87 1.34 7.80
CA ALA A 130 -14.64 1.56 9.23
C ALA A 130 -13.23 1.14 9.64
N PHE A 131 -12.76 0.02 9.10
CA PHE A 131 -11.41 -0.48 9.35
C PHE A 131 -10.35 0.52 8.87
N ILE A 132 -10.51 1.04 7.65
CA ILE A 132 -9.56 1.99 7.06
C ILE A 132 -9.59 3.31 7.83
N ARG A 133 -10.77 3.83 8.14
CA ARG A 133 -10.94 5.12 8.82
C ARG A 133 -10.23 5.16 10.17
N GLY A 134 -10.21 4.05 10.87
CA GLY A 134 -9.50 3.96 12.15
C GLY A 134 -8.00 4.21 12.05
N HIS A 135 -7.44 4.14 10.85
CA HIS A 135 -6.01 4.28 10.60
C HIS A 135 -5.65 5.56 9.84
N LEU A 136 -6.63 6.38 9.47
CA LEU A 136 -6.37 7.61 8.73
C LEU A 136 -6.19 8.80 9.68
N PRO A 137 -5.28 9.73 9.36
CA PRO A 137 -5.14 10.96 10.14
C PRO A 137 -6.42 11.79 10.07
N GLY A 138 -6.83 12.35 11.21
CA GLY A 138 -7.99 13.21 11.29
C GLY A 138 -9.34 12.51 11.18
N ALA A 139 -9.35 11.20 11.30
CA ALA A 139 -10.58 10.41 11.30
C ALA A 139 -11.29 10.48 12.65
#